data_0d38f1acf3fa4fe61c03006471eb4f49
#
_entry.id   0d38f1acf3fa4fe61c03006471eb4f49
#
_cell.length_a   1.000
_cell.length_b   1.000
_cell.length_c   1.000
_cell.angle_alpha   90.00
_cell.angle_beta   90.00
_cell.angle_gamma   90.00
#
_symmetry.space_group_name_H-M   'P 1'
#
loop_
_entity.id
_entity.type
_entity.pdbx_description
1 polymer ?
#
loop_
_entity_poly.entity_id
_entity_poly.type
_entity_poly.pdbx_seq_one_letter_code
_entity_poly.pdbx_strand_id
1 'polypeptide(L)'
;MEKNNKGKEILKLLQENYEIETAQDLSSALKDMFKGALQEMMNAEFDSSMGYSKYDKKAEKSNYRNGSTKKNLKSEFGSFEFETPRDRNGEFEPKIVPKNTRDVSGIEDKIISLYAKGLTTRDINEQIQELYGIEVSATMVSNITDQIIPEIKEWQERPLDDVYPFVFIDAVHFSVREDNHIVKKAAYIVLGVNSEGFKEVLGIWIGENESAKYWLGVLNELKQRGLKDILIICSDNLTGIKEAINATFPNTVQQRCIVHMIRNSVKFVNYKDLKMFTNDLKKIYTSVDEEKGYEQLQEVKNKWSDKYASAFKTWEENWDAICPFFQFSEQIRKIMYTTNTIESLNRQFRKFTKTKSVFPTDMALLKCLYLATKNISKKWDQAYRNWGPILSELSIMFDGRI
;
A
#
# COMPACT_ATOMS: atom_id res chain seq x y z
N MET A 1 -0.64 -36.11 -15.98
CA MET A 1 -1.77 -36.73 -16.70
C MET A 1 -2.98 -37.08 -15.83
N GLU A 2 -2.84 -37.46 -14.56
CA GLU A 2 -3.96 -37.82 -13.66
C GLU A 2 -4.92 -36.66 -13.29
N LYS A 3 -4.44 -35.42 -13.16
CA LYS A 3 -5.31 -34.28 -12.86
C LYS A 3 -6.35 -33.95 -13.96
N ASN A 4 -6.02 -34.29 -15.21
CA ASN A 4 -6.90 -34.01 -16.36
C ASN A 4 -8.04 -35.03 -16.51
N ASN A 5 -7.93 -36.20 -15.86
CA ASN A 5 -8.94 -37.24 -15.92
C ASN A 5 -10.09 -37.00 -14.94
N LYS A 6 -9.79 -36.51 -13.73
CA LYS A 6 -10.81 -36.15 -12.71
C LYS A 6 -11.73 -35.02 -13.17
N GLY A 7 -11.19 -34.02 -13.88
CA GLY A 7 -12.01 -32.93 -14.43
C GLY A 7 -13.02 -33.42 -15.48
N LYS A 8 -12.64 -34.38 -16.32
CA LYS A 8 -13.54 -34.99 -17.31
C LYS A 8 -14.63 -35.85 -16.67
N GLU A 9 -14.30 -36.57 -15.59
CA GLU A 9 -15.29 -37.36 -14.83
C GLU A 9 -16.33 -36.47 -14.15
N ILE A 10 -15.89 -35.36 -13.54
CA ILE A 10 -16.80 -34.37 -12.94
C ILE A 10 -17.70 -33.75 -14.00
N LEU A 11 -17.15 -33.41 -15.17
CA LEU A 11 -17.93 -32.82 -16.28
C LEU A 11 -18.97 -33.79 -16.81
N LYS A 12 -18.64 -35.10 -16.89
CA LYS A 12 -19.56 -36.15 -17.27
C LYS A 12 -20.68 -36.32 -16.26
N LEU A 13 -20.38 -36.34 -14.98
CA LEU A 13 -21.36 -36.38 -13.88
C LEU A 13 -22.30 -35.17 -13.89
N LEU A 14 -21.75 -33.97 -14.20
CA LEU A 14 -22.54 -32.78 -14.37
C LEU A 14 -23.54 -32.88 -15.56
N GLN A 15 -23.08 -33.36 -16.71
CA GLN A 15 -23.90 -33.54 -17.90
C GLN A 15 -24.97 -34.64 -17.74
N GLU A 16 -24.71 -35.67 -16.92
CA GLU A 16 -25.69 -36.73 -16.62
C GLU A 16 -26.81 -36.24 -15.67
N ASN A 17 -26.56 -35.25 -14.84
CA ASN A 17 -27.50 -34.77 -13.81
C ASN A 17 -28.15 -33.42 -14.12
N TYR A 18 -27.59 -32.65 -15.08
CA TYR A 18 -28.07 -31.33 -15.44
C TYR A 18 -28.06 -31.14 -16.96
N GLU A 19 -29.12 -30.55 -17.49
CA GLU A 19 -29.16 -30.09 -18.88
C GLU A 19 -28.33 -28.81 -19.01
N ILE A 20 -27.07 -28.90 -19.45
CA ILE A 20 -26.13 -27.80 -19.56
C ILE A 20 -25.96 -27.44 -21.03
N GLU A 21 -26.60 -26.38 -21.48
CA GLU A 21 -26.47 -25.83 -22.83
C GLU A 21 -25.68 -24.50 -22.82
N THR A 22 -25.77 -23.73 -21.72
CA THR A 22 -25.15 -22.41 -21.60
C THR A 22 -24.19 -22.34 -20.41
N ALA A 23 -23.32 -21.32 -20.41
CA ALA A 23 -22.46 -21.01 -19.27
C ALA A 23 -23.26 -20.69 -17.99
N GLN A 24 -24.53 -20.23 -18.18
CA GLN A 24 -25.43 -19.89 -17.08
C GLN A 24 -26.01 -21.16 -16.44
N ASP A 25 -26.30 -22.18 -17.24
CA ASP A 25 -26.72 -23.50 -16.74
C ASP A 25 -25.59 -24.17 -15.96
N LEU A 26 -24.36 -24.08 -16.46
CA LEU A 26 -23.20 -24.58 -15.76
C LEU A 26 -23.01 -23.86 -14.39
N SER A 27 -23.18 -22.56 -14.35
CA SER A 27 -23.11 -21.80 -13.09
C SER A 27 -24.19 -22.22 -12.10
N SER A 28 -25.39 -22.46 -12.58
CA SER A 28 -26.53 -22.95 -11.77
C SER A 28 -26.31 -24.36 -11.25
N ALA A 29 -25.79 -25.26 -12.06
CA ALA A 29 -25.40 -26.62 -11.65
C ALA A 29 -24.29 -26.61 -10.58
N LEU A 30 -23.27 -25.79 -10.76
CA LEU A 30 -22.18 -25.60 -9.78
C LEU A 30 -22.70 -25.02 -8.45
N LYS A 31 -23.67 -24.10 -8.50
CA LYS A 31 -24.32 -23.56 -7.31
C LYS A 31 -25.04 -24.64 -6.52
N ASP A 32 -25.82 -25.50 -7.20
CA ASP A 32 -26.58 -26.58 -6.56
C ASP A 32 -25.65 -27.65 -5.99
N MET A 33 -24.59 -28.01 -6.69
CA MET A 33 -23.54 -28.89 -6.17
C MET A 33 -22.85 -28.32 -4.94
N PHE A 34 -22.47 -27.05 -4.99
CA PHE A 34 -21.82 -26.37 -3.87
C PHE A 34 -22.74 -26.32 -2.64
N LYS A 35 -24.01 -25.97 -2.84
CA LYS A 35 -25.03 -26.00 -1.79
C LYS A 35 -25.17 -27.39 -1.18
N GLY A 36 -25.27 -28.42 -2.02
CA GLY A 36 -25.41 -29.83 -1.58
C GLY A 36 -24.21 -30.27 -0.75
N ALA A 37 -23.00 -30.07 -1.29
CA ALA A 37 -21.77 -30.43 -0.59
C ALA A 37 -21.63 -29.70 0.76
N LEU A 38 -21.91 -28.41 0.80
CA LEU A 38 -21.84 -27.62 2.02
C LEU A 38 -22.86 -28.07 3.07
N GLN A 39 -24.07 -28.46 2.62
CA GLN A 39 -25.11 -28.97 3.49
C GLN A 39 -24.76 -30.37 4.06
N GLU A 40 -24.19 -31.24 3.26
CA GLU A 40 -23.71 -32.55 3.70
C GLU A 40 -22.55 -32.42 4.71
N MET A 41 -21.58 -31.55 4.45
CA MET A 41 -20.49 -31.27 5.38
C MET A 41 -21.01 -30.73 6.71
N MET A 42 -21.98 -29.81 6.70
CA MET A 42 -22.62 -29.27 7.90
C MET A 42 -23.34 -30.37 8.68
N ASN A 43 -24.07 -31.24 8.00
CA ASN A 43 -24.75 -32.36 8.64
C ASN A 43 -23.76 -33.35 9.26
N ALA A 44 -22.66 -33.64 8.57
CA ALA A 44 -21.59 -34.51 9.08
C ALA A 44 -20.88 -33.89 10.31
N GLU A 45 -20.63 -32.59 10.32
CA GLU A 45 -20.10 -31.86 11.47
C GLU A 45 -21.04 -31.94 12.67
N PHE A 46 -22.33 -31.74 12.39
CA PHE A 46 -23.36 -31.85 13.43
C PHE A 46 -23.51 -33.28 13.99
N ASP A 47 -23.50 -34.29 13.11
CA ASP A 47 -23.55 -35.69 13.50
C ASP A 47 -22.35 -36.06 14.40
N SER A 48 -21.15 -35.59 14.02
CA SER A 48 -19.91 -35.74 14.81
C SER A 48 -20.01 -35.06 16.18
N SER A 49 -20.54 -33.85 16.23
CA SER A 49 -20.75 -33.13 17.48
C SER A 49 -21.76 -33.78 18.42
N MET A 50 -22.81 -34.36 17.83
CA MET A 50 -23.87 -35.06 18.61
C MET A 50 -23.46 -36.46 19.07
N GLY A 51 -22.43 -37.05 18.45
CA GLY A 51 -22.00 -38.42 18.71
C GLY A 51 -22.93 -39.51 18.12
N TYR A 52 -23.94 -39.10 17.34
CA TYR A 52 -24.88 -40.03 16.65
C TYR A 52 -25.45 -39.39 15.36
N SER A 53 -25.74 -40.27 14.39
CA SER A 53 -26.38 -39.86 13.13
C SER A 53 -27.90 -39.68 13.26
N LYS A 54 -28.54 -38.96 12.35
CA LYS A 54 -29.97 -38.63 12.37
C LYS A 54 -30.88 -39.87 12.53
N TYR A 55 -30.46 -41.01 12.01
CA TYR A 55 -31.27 -42.24 11.97
C TYR A 55 -30.84 -43.30 13.00
N ASP A 56 -29.82 -43.02 13.85
CA ASP A 56 -29.39 -43.97 14.87
C ASP A 56 -30.34 -43.99 16.06
N LYS A 57 -31.06 -45.10 16.19
CA LYS A 57 -32.02 -45.34 17.25
C LYS A 57 -31.41 -45.97 18.52
N LYS A 58 -30.13 -46.44 18.43
CA LYS A 58 -29.49 -47.22 19.52
C LYS A 58 -28.48 -46.40 20.32
N ALA A 59 -28.14 -45.19 19.87
CA ALA A 59 -27.15 -44.37 20.56
C ALA A 59 -27.68 -43.86 21.91
N GLU A 60 -26.85 -43.90 22.95
CA GLU A 60 -27.11 -43.15 24.20
C GLU A 60 -26.97 -41.65 23.91
N LYS A 61 -28.05 -40.90 24.19
CA LYS A 61 -28.16 -39.49 23.80
C LYS A 61 -28.03 -38.60 25.03
N SER A 62 -26.94 -37.87 25.13
CA SER A 62 -26.76 -36.79 26.10
C SER A 62 -27.39 -35.46 25.67
N ASN A 63 -27.58 -35.27 24.36
CA ASN A 63 -28.20 -34.08 23.77
C ASN A 63 -29.14 -34.52 22.61
N TYR A 64 -30.10 -33.67 22.24
CA TYR A 64 -31.11 -33.98 21.22
C TYR A 64 -31.08 -32.95 20.11
N ARG A 65 -31.39 -33.38 18.86
CA ARG A 65 -31.60 -32.52 17.72
C ARG A 65 -32.84 -31.65 17.91
N ASN A 66 -32.74 -30.36 17.58
CA ASN A 66 -33.80 -29.38 17.78
C ASN A 66 -34.11 -28.59 16.49
N GLY A 67 -34.30 -29.32 15.38
CA GLY A 67 -34.60 -28.71 14.08
C GLY A 67 -33.42 -28.01 13.46
N SER A 68 -33.70 -27.12 12.53
CA SER A 68 -32.70 -26.29 11.81
C SER A 68 -33.14 -24.84 11.75
N THR A 69 -32.19 -23.95 11.52
CA THR A 69 -32.44 -22.54 11.20
C THR A 69 -32.07 -22.30 9.75
N LYS A 70 -33.00 -21.73 9.00
CA LYS A 70 -32.76 -21.33 7.60
C LYS A 70 -32.10 -19.96 7.54
N LYS A 71 -31.08 -19.82 6.71
CA LYS A 71 -30.44 -18.54 6.39
C LYS A 71 -30.08 -18.49 4.92
N ASN A 72 -30.07 -17.29 4.34
CA ASN A 72 -29.61 -17.10 2.98
C ASN A 72 -28.10 -16.92 2.99
N LEU A 73 -27.35 -17.79 2.31
CA LEU A 73 -25.91 -17.70 2.10
C LEU A 73 -25.61 -17.14 0.74
N LYS A 74 -24.66 -16.22 0.68
CA LYS A 74 -24.04 -15.74 -0.56
C LYS A 74 -22.81 -16.56 -0.87
N SER A 75 -22.66 -17.02 -2.11
CA SER A 75 -21.48 -17.76 -2.60
C SER A 75 -20.98 -17.18 -3.91
N GLU A 76 -19.83 -17.64 -4.40
CA GLU A 76 -19.31 -17.30 -5.73
C GLU A 76 -20.28 -17.65 -6.87
N PHE A 77 -21.14 -18.63 -6.65
CA PHE A 77 -22.12 -19.11 -7.62
C PHE A 77 -23.51 -18.48 -7.47
N GLY A 78 -23.65 -17.48 -6.59
CA GLY A 78 -24.91 -16.82 -6.28
C GLY A 78 -25.45 -17.17 -4.88
N SER A 79 -26.62 -16.62 -4.54
CA SER A 79 -27.25 -16.82 -3.23
C SER A 79 -28.13 -18.05 -3.22
N PHE A 80 -28.18 -18.77 -2.06
CA PHE A 80 -29.04 -19.93 -1.84
C PHE A 80 -29.44 -20.05 -0.38
N GLU A 81 -30.58 -20.72 -0.15
CA GLU A 81 -31.04 -21.05 1.21
C GLU A 81 -30.21 -22.20 1.77
N PHE A 82 -29.71 -22.02 3.00
CA PHE A 82 -28.87 -22.98 3.73
C PHE A 82 -29.48 -23.26 5.11
N GLU A 83 -29.48 -24.52 5.52
CA GLU A 83 -30.03 -24.97 6.80
C GLU A 83 -28.90 -25.29 7.80
N THR A 84 -28.89 -24.57 8.90
CA THR A 84 -27.95 -24.85 10.03
C THR A 84 -28.71 -25.66 11.09
N PRO A 85 -28.29 -26.89 11.37
CA PRO A 85 -28.94 -27.73 12.39
C PRO A 85 -28.69 -27.15 13.78
N ARG A 86 -29.61 -27.46 14.69
CA ARG A 86 -29.54 -27.04 16.11
C ARG A 86 -29.72 -28.23 17.04
N ASP A 87 -29.00 -28.18 18.12
CA ASP A 87 -29.17 -29.07 19.26
C ASP A 87 -30.07 -28.43 20.34
N ARG A 88 -30.56 -29.24 21.25
CA ARG A 88 -31.48 -28.78 22.31
C ARG A 88 -30.78 -27.96 23.39
N ASN A 89 -29.52 -28.28 23.71
CA ASN A 89 -28.73 -27.58 24.70
C ASN A 89 -28.09 -26.30 24.18
N GLY A 90 -28.04 -26.07 22.84
CA GLY A 90 -27.40 -24.90 22.22
C GLY A 90 -25.86 -24.94 22.21
N GLU A 91 -25.27 -26.11 22.42
CA GLU A 91 -23.83 -26.33 22.54
C GLU A 91 -23.12 -26.46 21.18
N PHE A 92 -23.88 -26.77 20.13
CA PHE A 92 -23.30 -26.91 18.78
C PHE A 92 -22.84 -25.57 18.23
N GLU A 93 -21.55 -25.47 17.96
CA GLU A 93 -20.88 -24.33 17.32
C GLU A 93 -20.32 -24.77 15.98
N PRO A 94 -21.03 -24.51 14.86
CA PRO A 94 -20.59 -24.92 13.52
C PRO A 94 -19.33 -24.18 13.10
N LYS A 95 -18.33 -24.93 12.62
CA LYS A 95 -17.05 -24.40 12.12
C LYS A 95 -17.08 -24.18 10.60
N ILE A 96 -17.76 -25.07 9.85
CA ILE A 96 -17.84 -25.02 8.38
C ILE A 96 -18.55 -23.75 7.92
N VAL A 97 -19.70 -23.43 8.52
CA VAL A 97 -20.43 -22.18 8.31
C VAL A 97 -20.87 -21.64 9.68
N PRO A 98 -20.10 -20.77 10.31
CA PRO A 98 -20.39 -20.20 11.63
C PRO A 98 -21.81 -19.59 11.70
N LYS A 99 -22.42 -19.58 12.90
CA LYS A 99 -23.82 -19.18 13.11
C LYS A 99 -24.19 -17.85 12.43
N ASN A 100 -23.33 -16.86 12.52
CA ASN A 100 -23.58 -15.50 12.02
C ASN A 100 -23.05 -15.23 10.60
N THR A 101 -22.39 -16.22 9.98
CA THR A 101 -21.87 -16.07 8.61
C THR A 101 -23.01 -16.17 7.60
N ARG A 102 -23.11 -15.18 6.71
CA ARG A 102 -24.06 -15.12 5.59
C ARG A 102 -23.37 -15.05 4.23
N ASP A 103 -22.06 -14.97 4.21
CA ASP A 103 -21.26 -14.88 3.01
C ASP A 103 -20.11 -15.89 3.06
N VAL A 104 -20.08 -16.80 2.11
CA VAL A 104 -19.05 -17.84 1.92
C VAL A 104 -18.40 -17.73 0.54
N SER A 105 -18.57 -16.58 -0.11
CA SER A 105 -18.12 -16.37 -1.49
C SER A 105 -16.66 -15.94 -1.60
N GLY A 106 -16.01 -15.60 -0.51
CA GLY A 106 -14.71 -14.91 -0.54
C GLY A 106 -14.78 -13.52 -1.23
N ILE A 107 -15.98 -12.95 -1.34
CA ILE A 107 -16.22 -11.63 -1.95
C ILE A 107 -15.51 -10.54 -1.17
N GLU A 108 -15.34 -10.70 0.15
CA GLU A 108 -14.62 -9.73 0.97
C GLU A 108 -13.19 -9.53 0.48
N ASP A 109 -12.46 -10.61 0.23
CA ASP A 109 -11.09 -10.55 -0.32
C ASP A 109 -11.06 -9.91 -1.72
N LYS A 110 -12.10 -10.17 -2.53
CA LYS A 110 -12.23 -9.58 -3.87
C LYS A 110 -12.51 -8.07 -3.78
N ILE A 111 -13.39 -7.66 -2.86
CA ILE A 111 -13.66 -6.23 -2.58
C ILE A 111 -12.39 -5.53 -2.11
N ILE A 112 -11.65 -6.11 -1.17
CA ILE A 112 -10.37 -5.55 -0.69
C ILE A 112 -9.37 -5.45 -1.86
N SER A 113 -9.28 -6.49 -2.70
CA SER A 113 -8.40 -6.49 -3.88
C SER A 113 -8.77 -5.41 -4.89
N LEU A 114 -10.06 -5.22 -5.19
CA LEU A 114 -10.55 -4.16 -6.08
C LEU A 114 -10.32 -2.77 -5.49
N TYR A 115 -10.56 -2.61 -4.19
CA TYR A 115 -10.27 -1.37 -3.47
C TYR A 115 -8.78 -1.04 -3.50
N ALA A 116 -7.91 -2.05 -3.35
CA ALA A 116 -6.46 -1.94 -3.45
C ALA A 116 -5.98 -1.52 -4.85
N LYS A 117 -6.75 -1.82 -5.90
CA LYS A 117 -6.50 -1.36 -7.28
C LYS A 117 -6.96 0.08 -7.53
N GLY A 118 -7.57 0.71 -6.53
CA GLY A 118 -7.99 2.11 -6.59
C GLY A 118 -9.43 2.34 -7.07
N LEU A 119 -10.25 1.28 -7.21
CA LEU A 119 -11.64 1.42 -7.61
C LEU A 119 -12.46 2.13 -6.53
N THR A 120 -13.44 2.93 -6.94
CA THR A 120 -14.40 3.55 -6.02
C THR A 120 -15.37 2.51 -5.48
N THR A 121 -16.09 2.83 -4.41
CA THR A 121 -17.13 1.94 -3.87
C THR A 121 -18.23 1.65 -4.88
N ARG A 122 -18.52 2.58 -5.78
CA ARG A 122 -19.49 2.41 -6.87
C ARG A 122 -18.97 1.43 -7.92
N ASP A 123 -17.73 1.65 -8.41
CA ASP A 123 -17.11 0.76 -9.41
C ASP A 123 -17.00 -0.68 -8.87
N ILE A 124 -16.71 -0.82 -7.54
CA ILE A 124 -16.66 -2.13 -6.88
C ILE A 124 -18.04 -2.79 -6.89
N ASN A 125 -19.11 -2.05 -6.58
CA ASN A 125 -20.46 -2.59 -6.64
C ASN A 125 -20.80 -3.05 -8.06
N GLU A 126 -20.56 -2.21 -9.07
CA GLU A 126 -20.83 -2.54 -10.49
C GLU A 126 -20.06 -3.81 -10.90
N GLN A 127 -18.77 -3.90 -10.59
CA GLN A 127 -17.98 -5.09 -10.95
C GLN A 127 -18.40 -6.36 -10.19
N ILE A 128 -18.72 -6.27 -8.91
CA ILE A 128 -19.17 -7.42 -8.13
C ILE A 128 -20.53 -7.89 -8.63
N GLN A 129 -21.42 -6.95 -8.96
CA GLN A 129 -22.73 -7.29 -9.54
C GLN A 129 -22.59 -7.93 -10.92
N GLU A 130 -21.73 -7.40 -11.78
CA GLU A 130 -21.50 -7.97 -13.12
C GLU A 130 -20.89 -9.37 -13.07
N LEU A 131 -19.89 -9.59 -12.19
CA LEU A 131 -19.15 -10.86 -12.14
C LEU A 131 -19.84 -11.95 -11.32
N TYR A 132 -20.57 -11.57 -10.28
CA TYR A 132 -21.12 -12.52 -9.29
C TYR A 132 -22.64 -12.39 -9.07
N GLY A 133 -23.30 -11.45 -9.74
CA GLY A 133 -24.74 -11.21 -9.57
C GLY A 133 -25.14 -10.76 -8.15
N ILE A 134 -24.17 -10.22 -7.37
CA ILE A 134 -24.37 -9.82 -5.98
C ILE A 134 -24.27 -8.32 -5.87
N GLU A 135 -25.30 -7.68 -5.33
CA GLU A 135 -25.29 -6.25 -5.03
C GLU A 135 -24.58 -5.99 -3.69
N VAL A 136 -23.59 -5.09 -3.70
CA VAL A 136 -22.84 -4.65 -2.51
C VAL A 136 -23.01 -3.16 -2.30
N SER A 137 -23.57 -2.73 -1.17
CA SER A 137 -23.73 -1.31 -0.88
C SER A 137 -22.38 -0.63 -0.59
N ALA A 138 -22.33 0.69 -0.78
CA ALA A 138 -21.14 1.48 -0.42
C ALA A 138 -20.76 1.33 1.06
N THR A 139 -21.75 1.19 1.95
CA THR A 139 -21.55 0.92 3.37
C THR A 139 -20.92 -0.46 3.59
N MET A 140 -21.39 -1.48 2.87
CA MET A 140 -20.81 -2.83 2.95
C MET A 140 -19.34 -2.82 2.50
N VAL A 141 -19.02 -2.17 1.39
CA VAL A 141 -17.63 -2.00 0.92
C VAL A 141 -16.78 -1.28 1.97
N SER A 142 -17.32 -0.24 2.62
CA SER A 142 -16.62 0.48 3.69
C SER A 142 -16.32 -0.45 4.87
N ASN A 143 -17.32 -1.16 5.38
CA ASN A 143 -17.19 -2.08 6.52
C ASN A 143 -16.17 -3.21 6.23
N ILE A 144 -16.22 -3.80 5.03
CA ILE A 144 -15.26 -4.82 4.63
C ILE A 144 -13.84 -4.25 4.56
N THR A 145 -13.68 -3.07 3.98
CA THR A 145 -12.35 -2.44 3.92
C THR A 145 -11.86 -1.92 5.28
N ASP A 146 -12.75 -1.71 6.25
CA ASP A 146 -12.37 -1.32 7.61
C ASP A 146 -11.74 -2.48 8.39
N GLN A 147 -11.96 -3.73 7.98
CA GLN A 147 -11.31 -4.91 8.56
C GLN A 147 -9.78 -4.87 8.46
N ILE A 148 -9.22 -4.08 7.52
CA ILE A 148 -7.76 -3.91 7.39
C ILE A 148 -7.17 -2.86 8.35
N ILE A 149 -7.99 -2.09 9.09
CA ILE A 149 -7.50 -1.03 9.99
C ILE A 149 -6.57 -1.56 11.08
N PRO A 150 -6.83 -2.70 11.74
CA PRO A 150 -5.89 -3.28 12.69
C PRO A 150 -4.53 -3.60 12.05
N GLU A 151 -4.52 -4.18 10.83
CA GLU A 151 -3.31 -4.48 10.08
C GLU A 151 -2.52 -3.19 9.72
N ILE A 152 -3.22 -2.11 9.38
CA ILE A 152 -2.59 -0.80 9.13
C ILE A 152 -1.90 -0.28 10.38
N LYS A 153 -2.54 -0.38 11.54
CA LYS A 153 -1.97 0.07 12.82
C LYS A 153 -0.73 -0.76 13.17
N GLU A 154 -0.82 -2.08 13.09
CA GLU A 154 0.31 -2.97 13.33
C GLU A 154 1.48 -2.66 12.36
N TRP A 155 1.19 -2.45 11.08
CA TRP A 155 2.19 -2.05 10.10
C TRP A 155 2.82 -0.70 10.41
N GLN A 156 2.03 0.30 10.81
CA GLN A 156 2.51 1.64 11.15
C GLN A 156 3.37 1.62 12.44
N GLU A 157 3.04 0.75 13.40
CA GLU A 157 3.70 0.64 14.70
C GLU A 157 4.81 -0.42 14.74
N ARG A 158 5.02 -1.17 13.64
CA ARG A 158 6.01 -2.26 13.61
C ARG A 158 7.41 -1.79 13.98
N PRO A 159 8.24 -2.64 14.61
CA PRO A 159 9.64 -2.36 14.85
C PRO A 159 10.38 -2.02 13.55
N LEU A 160 11.36 -1.14 13.65
CA LEU A 160 12.25 -0.73 12.55
C LEU A 160 13.68 -1.20 12.85
N ASP A 161 14.51 -1.26 11.81
CA ASP A 161 15.94 -1.48 11.96
C ASP A 161 16.58 -0.33 12.73
N ASP A 162 17.66 -0.62 13.45
CA ASP A 162 18.38 0.35 14.26
C ASP A 162 18.95 1.51 13.43
N VAL A 163 19.39 1.23 12.20
CA VAL A 163 20.06 2.20 11.32
C VAL A 163 19.51 2.11 9.89
N TYR A 164 19.21 3.27 9.32
CA TYR A 164 18.91 3.40 7.89
C TYR A 164 19.95 4.28 7.20
N PRO A 165 20.78 3.72 6.29
CA PRO A 165 21.73 4.51 5.50
C PRO A 165 21.07 5.64 4.72
N PHE A 166 19.90 5.41 4.14
CA PHE A 166 19.15 6.44 3.45
C PHE A 166 17.69 6.46 3.89
N VAL A 167 17.18 7.67 4.14
CA VAL A 167 15.75 7.92 4.33
C VAL A 167 15.30 9.00 3.34
N PHE A 168 14.18 8.76 2.68
CA PHE A 168 13.54 9.71 1.76
C PHE A 168 12.21 10.15 2.34
N ILE A 169 11.97 11.46 2.35
CA ILE A 169 10.73 12.05 2.84
C ILE A 169 10.11 12.89 1.73
N ASP A 170 8.86 12.63 1.42
CA ASP A 170 8.10 13.38 0.42
C ASP A 170 6.63 13.50 0.80
N ALA A 171 5.93 14.45 0.22
CA ALA A 171 4.53 14.73 0.45
C ALA A 171 3.71 14.63 -0.85
N VAL A 172 2.59 13.94 -0.79
CA VAL A 172 1.62 13.87 -1.90
C VAL A 172 0.29 14.42 -1.44
N HIS A 173 -0.23 15.41 -2.17
CA HIS A 173 -1.46 16.08 -1.80
C HIS A 173 -2.69 15.39 -2.40
N PHE A 174 -3.72 15.25 -1.58
CA PHE A 174 -5.01 14.67 -1.91
C PHE A 174 -6.15 15.57 -1.47
N SER A 175 -7.33 15.39 -2.06
CA SER A 175 -8.56 16.03 -1.59
C SER A 175 -9.28 15.06 -0.68
N VAL A 176 -9.60 15.52 0.52
CA VAL A 176 -10.34 14.74 1.53
C VAL A 176 -11.55 15.55 1.97
N ARG A 177 -12.65 14.89 2.29
CA ARG A 177 -13.84 15.52 2.86
C ARG A 177 -13.71 15.58 4.38
N GLU A 178 -13.89 16.78 4.93
CA GLU A 178 -13.90 17.05 6.35
C GLU A 178 -14.99 18.09 6.63
N ASP A 179 -15.85 17.85 7.60
CA ASP A 179 -16.97 18.72 7.98
C ASP A 179 -17.78 19.24 6.78
N ASN A 180 -18.10 18.35 5.83
CA ASN A 180 -18.79 18.64 4.56
C ASN A 180 -18.04 19.55 3.57
N HIS A 181 -16.79 19.94 3.85
CA HIS A 181 -15.93 20.68 2.93
C HIS A 181 -14.86 19.76 2.31
N ILE A 182 -14.34 20.17 1.15
CA ILE A 182 -13.21 19.50 0.52
C ILE A 182 -11.96 20.27 0.88
N VAL A 183 -11.08 19.63 1.66
CA VAL A 183 -9.79 20.16 2.07
C VAL A 183 -8.64 19.48 1.36
N LYS A 184 -7.53 20.18 1.20
CA LYS A 184 -6.28 19.60 0.68
C LYS A 184 -5.46 19.10 1.87
N LYS A 185 -5.21 17.78 1.89
CA LYS A 185 -4.33 17.15 2.88
C LYS A 185 -3.10 16.57 2.21
N ALA A 186 -1.98 16.58 2.91
CA ALA A 186 -0.77 15.92 2.48
C ALA A 186 -0.69 14.52 3.10
N ALA A 187 -0.36 13.53 2.29
CA ALA A 187 0.15 12.25 2.79
C ALA A 187 1.68 12.34 2.78
N TYR A 188 2.27 12.34 3.95
CA TYR A 188 3.72 12.34 4.17
C TYR A 188 4.21 10.92 4.20
N ILE A 189 5.14 10.61 3.33
CA ILE A 189 5.66 9.27 3.11
C ILE A 189 7.12 9.27 3.51
N VAL A 190 7.46 8.36 4.41
CA VAL A 190 8.86 8.10 4.80
C VAL A 190 9.26 6.74 4.26
N LEU A 191 10.27 6.73 3.42
CA LEU A 191 10.82 5.54 2.80
C LEU A 191 12.28 5.37 3.22
N GLY A 192 12.64 4.20 3.77
CA GLY A 192 13.99 3.84 4.16
C GLY A 192 14.65 2.90 3.15
N VAL A 193 15.98 2.91 3.15
CA VAL A 193 16.84 1.86 2.60
C VAL A 193 17.62 1.30 3.78
N ASN A 194 17.43 0.03 4.08
CA ASN A 194 18.07 -0.62 5.22
C ASN A 194 19.53 -0.98 4.96
N SER A 195 20.22 -1.51 5.96
CA SER A 195 21.63 -1.90 5.87
C SER A 195 21.93 -3.00 4.84
N GLU A 196 20.93 -3.76 4.45
CA GLU A 196 21.02 -4.78 3.37
C GLU A 196 20.76 -4.19 1.98
N GLY A 197 20.36 -2.91 1.89
CA GLY A 197 20.06 -2.21 0.63
C GLY A 197 18.64 -2.39 0.11
N PHE A 198 17.73 -2.96 0.90
CA PHE A 198 16.33 -3.09 0.54
C PHE A 198 15.54 -1.83 0.89
N LYS A 199 14.55 -1.58 0.07
CA LYS A 199 13.63 -0.45 0.25
C LYS A 199 12.44 -0.86 1.07
N GLU A 200 12.02 -0.01 2.01
CA GLU A 200 10.76 -0.18 2.71
C GLU A 200 10.08 1.17 3.04
N VAL A 201 8.75 1.18 3.05
CA VAL A 201 8.00 2.35 3.53
C VAL A 201 7.93 2.27 5.04
N LEU A 202 8.56 3.22 5.73
CA LEU A 202 8.62 3.26 7.19
C LEU A 202 7.29 3.69 7.81
N GLY A 203 6.53 4.51 7.10
CA GLY A 203 5.20 4.92 7.51
C GLY A 203 4.58 5.95 6.56
N ILE A 204 3.28 6.19 6.77
CA ILE A 204 2.48 7.18 6.05
C ILE A 204 1.66 7.96 7.06
N TRP A 205 1.81 9.28 7.06
CA TRP A 205 1.06 10.19 7.93
C TRP A 205 0.22 11.14 7.09
N ILE A 206 -1.00 11.42 7.53
CA ILE A 206 -1.89 12.36 6.85
C ILE A 206 -2.04 13.60 7.71
N GLY A 207 -1.82 14.77 7.13
CA GLY A 207 -1.90 16.05 7.82
C GLY A 207 -2.22 17.20 6.88
N GLU A 208 -2.65 18.33 7.46
CA GLU A 208 -2.99 19.54 6.71
C GLU A 208 -1.83 20.52 6.63
N ASN A 209 -1.09 20.65 7.71
CA ASN A 209 -0.06 21.66 7.88
C ASN A 209 1.29 21.06 8.25
N GLU A 210 2.30 21.46 7.51
CA GLU A 210 3.68 21.18 7.80
C GLU A 210 4.20 22.14 8.88
N SER A 211 4.83 21.59 9.91
CA SER A 211 5.51 22.38 10.94
C SER A 211 6.64 21.57 11.57
N ALA A 212 7.58 22.25 12.21
CA ALA A 212 8.67 21.58 12.94
C ALA A 212 8.12 20.65 14.03
N LYS A 213 7.03 21.05 14.71
CA LYS A 213 6.37 20.22 15.74
C LYS A 213 5.76 18.94 15.14
N TYR A 214 5.17 19.03 13.96
CA TYR A 214 4.61 17.88 13.24
C TYR A 214 5.71 16.88 12.88
N TRP A 215 6.78 17.36 12.26
CA TRP A 215 7.91 16.51 11.88
C TRP A 215 8.64 15.92 13.07
N LEU A 216 8.76 16.69 14.16
CA LEU A 216 9.31 16.17 15.41
C LEU A 216 8.49 14.99 15.94
N GLY A 217 7.16 15.05 15.84
CA GLY A 217 6.26 13.95 16.18
C GLY A 217 6.53 12.71 15.31
N VAL A 218 6.58 12.87 13.98
CA VAL A 218 6.86 11.78 13.03
C VAL A 218 8.22 11.13 13.29
N LEU A 219 9.29 11.93 13.44
CA LEU A 219 10.63 11.41 13.67
C LEU A 219 10.78 10.73 15.03
N ASN A 220 10.13 11.24 16.09
CA ASN A 220 10.10 10.60 17.39
C ASN A 220 9.33 9.28 17.37
N GLU A 221 8.24 9.18 16.61
CA GLU A 221 7.53 7.91 16.41
C GLU A 221 8.44 6.85 15.77
N LEU A 222 9.24 7.23 14.74
CA LEU A 222 10.23 6.32 14.17
C LEU A 222 11.26 5.86 15.22
N LYS A 223 11.73 6.76 16.10
CA LYS A 223 12.64 6.40 17.21
C LYS A 223 11.99 5.43 18.20
N GLN A 224 10.74 5.65 18.57
CA GLN A 224 10.00 4.76 19.48
C GLN A 224 9.85 3.36 18.90
N ARG A 225 9.86 3.22 17.59
CA ARG A 225 9.81 1.95 16.87
C ARG A 225 11.16 1.27 16.71
N GLY A 226 12.23 1.80 17.30
CA GLY A 226 13.57 1.21 17.34
C GLY A 226 14.63 1.90 16.48
N LEU A 227 14.25 2.83 15.61
CA LEU A 227 15.23 3.55 14.77
C LEU A 227 16.13 4.43 15.63
N LYS A 228 17.43 4.10 15.66
CA LYS A 228 18.43 4.82 16.46
C LYS A 228 19.16 5.87 15.65
N ASP A 229 19.45 5.60 14.38
CA ASP A 229 20.26 6.48 13.54
C ASP A 229 19.84 6.46 12.06
N ILE A 230 20.08 7.60 11.41
CA ILE A 230 19.92 7.79 9.96
C ILE A 230 21.17 8.49 9.45
N LEU A 231 21.83 7.95 8.43
CA LEU A 231 23.05 8.59 7.90
C LEU A 231 22.70 9.77 7.01
N ILE A 232 21.78 9.56 6.06
CA ILE A 232 21.43 10.56 5.06
C ILE A 232 19.90 10.65 4.93
N ILE A 233 19.35 11.85 5.12
CA ILE A 233 17.94 12.15 4.83
C ILE A 233 17.85 13.00 3.57
N CYS A 234 17.09 12.51 2.58
CA CYS A 234 16.74 13.26 1.38
C CYS A 234 15.29 13.73 1.47
N SER A 235 15.05 15.03 1.49
CA SER A 235 13.70 15.60 1.57
C SER A 235 13.51 16.75 0.59
N ASP A 236 12.25 17.04 0.24
CA ASP A 236 11.91 18.32 -0.40
C ASP A 236 11.99 19.46 0.64
N ASN A 237 11.73 20.68 0.23
CA ASN A 237 11.68 21.86 1.11
C ASN A 237 10.41 21.85 1.98
N LEU A 238 10.30 20.84 2.84
CA LEU A 238 9.17 20.72 3.76
C LEU A 238 9.38 21.66 4.96
N THR A 239 8.35 22.43 5.29
CA THR A 239 8.45 23.45 6.34
C THR A 239 8.73 22.82 7.70
N GLY A 240 9.82 23.23 8.36
CA GLY A 240 10.21 22.79 9.69
C GLY A 240 10.88 21.41 9.76
N ILE A 241 11.14 20.75 8.63
CA ILE A 241 11.78 19.43 8.60
C ILE A 241 13.23 19.50 9.07
N LYS A 242 13.96 20.55 8.69
CA LYS A 242 15.37 20.75 9.04
C LYS A 242 15.56 20.83 10.56
N GLU A 243 14.73 21.63 11.22
CA GLU A 243 14.74 21.82 12.67
C GLU A 243 14.38 20.50 13.39
N ALA A 244 13.39 19.78 12.89
CA ALA A 244 12.98 18.51 13.45
C ALA A 244 14.08 17.43 13.33
N ILE A 245 14.75 17.34 12.17
CA ILE A 245 15.89 16.41 11.97
C ILE A 245 17.03 16.76 12.92
N ASN A 246 17.42 18.02 13.01
CA ASN A 246 18.51 18.46 13.91
C ASN A 246 18.20 18.13 15.37
N ALA A 247 16.93 18.23 15.80
CA ALA A 247 16.54 17.90 17.16
C ALA A 247 16.49 16.39 17.44
N THR A 248 16.17 15.58 16.43
CA THR A 248 15.93 14.14 16.61
C THR A 248 17.15 13.29 16.22
N PHE A 249 17.78 13.63 15.11
CA PHE A 249 18.93 12.93 14.50
C PHE A 249 20.04 13.95 14.15
N PRO A 250 20.73 14.54 15.13
CA PRO A 250 21.64 15.66 14.92
C PRO A 250 22.83 15.35 14.01
N ASN A 251 23.23 14.08 13.93
CA ASN A 251 24.38 13.63 13.15
C ASN A 251 24.01 13.24 11.71
N THR A 252 22.73 13.38 11.32
CA THR A 252 22.27 13.02 9.98
C THR A 252 22.66 14.07 8.95
N VAL A 253 23.19 13.64 7.82
CA VAL A 253 23.39 14.51 6.66
C VAL A 253 22.03 14.79 6.01
N GLN A 254 21.67 16.07 5.97
CA GLN A 254 20.44 16.51 5.35
C GLN A 254 20.71 16.93 3.91
N GLN A 255 20.08 16.28 2.97
CA GLN A 255 20.20 16.54 1.55
C GLN A 255 18.87 17.03 0.97
N ARG A 256 18.88 18.18 0.35
CA ARG A 256 17.75 18.66 -0.41
C ARG A 256 17.58 17.89 -1.72
N CYS A 257 16.34 17.53 -2.03
CA CYS A 257 16.02 16.77 -3.23
C CYS A 257 16.35 17.57 -4.50
N ILE A 258 17.38 17.15 -5.24
CA ILE A 258 17.83 17.78 -6.48
C ILE A 258 16.74 17.74 -7.57
N VAL A 259 15.96 16.67 -7.64
CA VAL A 259 14.89 16.55 -8.65
C VAL A 259 13.78 17.56 -8.42
N HIS A 260 13.41 17.82 -7.17
CA HIS A 260 12.48 18.91 -6.84
C HIS A 260 13.05 20.29 -7.17
N MET A 261 14.35 20.49 -6.96
CA MET A 261 15.04 21.71 -7.39
C MET A 261 14.95 21.91 -8.89
N ILE A 262 15.28 20.87 -9.68
CA ILE A 262 15.15 20.90 -11.15
C ILE A 262 13.71 21.20 -11.56
N ARG A 263 12.72 20.52 -10.98
CA ARG A 263 11.30 20.74 -11.27
C ARG A 263 10.85 22.16 -10.99
N ASN A 264 11.32 22.73 -9.90
CA ASN A 264 11.01 24.12 -9.57
C ASN A 264 11.61 25.09 -10.58
N SER A 265 12.85 24.85 -11.03
CA SER A 265 13.50 25.67 -12.05
C SER A 265 12.78 25.60 -13.39
N VAL A 266 12.39 24.40 -13.85
CA VAL A 266 11.79 24.23 -15.19
C VAL A 266 10.36 24.80 -15.29
N LYS A 267 9.68 25.11 -14.17
CA LYS A 267 8.38 25.81 -14.17
C LYS A 267 8.45 27.18 -14.84
N PHE A 268 9.62 27.80 -14.85
CA PHE A 268 9.86 29.12 -15.43
C PHE A 268 10.35 29.05 -16.87
N VAL A 269 10.57 27.84 -17.44
CA VAL A 269 11.24 27.65 -18.72
C VAL A 269 10.25 27.27 -19.82
N ASN A 270 10.32 27.95 -20.95
CA ASN A 270 9.50 27.63 -22.12
C ASN A 270 9.84 26.23 -22.66
N TYR A 271 8.85 25.53 -23.19
CA TYR A 271 9.00 24.19 -23.74
C TYR A 271 10.12 24.02 -24.76
N LYS A 272 10.31 25.02 -25.64
CA LYS A 272 11.36 25.01 -26.66
C LYS A 272 12.79 24.99 -26.08
N ASP A 273 12.99 25.60 -24.92
CA ASP A 273 14.29 25.71 -24.27
C ASP A 273 14.51 24.61 -23.23
N LEU A 274 13.43 23.88 -22.85
CA LEU A 274 13.40 22.94 -21.72
C LEU A 274 14.51 21.88 -21.77
N LYS A 275 14.70 21.23 -22.93
CA LYS A 275 15.71 20.19 -23.12
C LYS A 275 17.14 20.73 -22.95
N MET A 276 17.41 21.89 -23.48
CA MET A 276 18.73 22.54 -23.41
C MET A 276 19.00 23.03 -22.00
N PHE A 277 18.01 23.66 -21.38
CA PHE A 277 18.08 24.12 -20.00
C PHE A 277 18.31 22.99 -18.99
N THR A 278 17.56 21.88 -19.10
CA THR A 278 17.76 20.72 -18.22
C THR A 278 19.12 20.05 -18.42
N ASN A 279 19.65 20.00 -19.64
CA ASN A 279 21.00 19.51 -19.90
C ASN A 279 22.09 20.41 -19.28
N ASP A 280 21.88 21.72 -19.27
CA ASP A 280 22.80 22.65 -18.60
C ASP A 280 22.70 22.51 -17.07
N LEU A 281 21.49 22.43 -16.49
CA LEU A 281 21.34 22.14 -15.06
C LEU A 281 22.01 20.83 -14.65
N LYS A 282 22.03 19.83 -15.54
CA LYS A 282 22.71 18.56 -15.25
C LYS A 282 24.18 18.73 -14.93
N LYS A 283 24.88 19.67 -15.59
CA LYS A 283 26.30 19.93 -15.35
C LYS A 283 26.59 20.33 -13.92
N ILE A 284 25.66 21.06 -13.26
CA ILE A 284 25.80 21.53 -11.88
C ILE A 284 25.95 20.33 -10.95
N TYR A 285 24.95 19.43 -10.90
CA TYR A 285 24.93 18.33 -9.94
C TYR A 285 25.71 17.08 -10.38
N THR A 286 26.29 17.06 -11.59
CA THR A 286 27.25 16.03 -12.00
C THR A 286 28.70 16.48 -11.87
N SER A 287 28.97 17.68 -11.36
CA SER A 287 30.32 18.18 -11.07
C SER A 287 31.06 17.30 -10.07
N VAL A 288 32.39 17.30 -10.16
CA VAL A 288 33.26 16.46 -9.33
C VAL A 288 33.12 16.82 -7.85
N ASP A 289 33.15 18.09 -7.54
CA ASP A 289 33.13 18.68 -6.21
C ASP A 289 32.22 19.91 -6.12
N GLU A 290 32.10 20.47 -4.92
CA GLU A 290 31.25 21.62 -4.64
C GLU A 290 31.71 22.89 -5.39
N GLU A 291 33.04 23.15 -5.46
CA GLU A 291 33.57 24.32 -6.12
C GLU A 291 33.24 24.34 -7.59
N LYS A 292 33.46 23.21 -8.28
CA LYS A 292 33.07 23.03 -9.69
C LYS A 292 31.56 23.06 -9.89
N GLY A 293 30.79 22.53 -8.93
CA GLY A 293 29.33 22.60 -8.94
C GLY A 293 28.83 24.04 -8.90
N TYR A 294 29.44 24.87 -8.03
CA TYR A 294 29.09 26.28 -7.92
C TYR A 294 29.54 27.10 -9.15
N GLU A 295 30.74 26.84 -9.67
CA GLU A 295 31.19 27.45 -10.94
C GLU A 295 30.20 27.16 -12.06
N GLN A 296 29.79 25.90 -12.22
CA GLN A 296 28.80 25.51 -13.23
C GLN A 296 27.43 26.17 -12.99
N LEU A 297 27.02 26.35 -11.73
CA LEU A 297 25.79 27.11 -11.44
C LEU A 297 25.89 28.55 -11.95
N GLN A 298 27.02 29.23 -11.73
CA GLN A 298 27.21 30.60 -12.20
C GLN A 298 27.28 30.69 -13.74
N GLU A 299 27.96 29.75 -14.39
CA GLU A 299 28.00 29.69 -15.86
C GLU A 299 26.61 29.48 -16.46
N VAL A 300 25.84 28.52 -15.96
CA VAL A 300 24.49 28.21 -16.42
C VAL A 300 23.53 29.38 -16.14
N LYS A 301 23.67 30.02 -14.98
CA LYS A 301 22.94 31.23 -14.64
C LYS A 301 23.22 32.35 -15.62
N ASN A 302 24.50 32.65 -15.88
CA ASN A 302 24.90 33.69 -16.82
C ASN A 302 24.35 33.46 -18.22
N LYS A 303 24.28 32.20 -18.66
CA LYS A 303 23.73 31.82 -19.96
C LYS A 303 22.22 32.07 -20.08
N TRP A 304 21.48 31.87 -18.97
CA TRP A 304 20.02 31.80 -19.00
C TRP A 304 19.31 32.94 -18.25
N SER A 305 20.03 33.73 -17.44
CA SER A 305 19.44 34.76 -16.56
C SER A 305 18.62 35.81 -17.29
N ASP A 306 19.01 36.21 -18.53
CA ASP A 306 18.25 37.17 -19.33
C ASP A 306 16.83 36.70 -19.64
N LYS A 307 16.62 35.37 -19.69
CA LYS A 307 15.32 34.80 -20.02
C LYS A 307 14.61 34.22 -18.78
N TYR A 308 15.38 33.61 -17.86
CA TYR A 308 14.85 32.74 -16.78
C TYR A 308 15.53 32.99 -15.44
N ALA A 309 15.76 34.26 -15.05
CA ALA A 309 16.43 34.62 -13.77
C ALA A 309 15.80 33.91 -12.55
N SER A 310 14.47 33.81 -12.49
CA SER A 310 13.76 33.18 -11.38
C SER A 310 14.03 31.67 -11.23
N ALA A 311 14.48 31.01 -12.29
CA ALA A 311 14.80 29.58 -12.25
C ALA A 311 16.03 29.26 -11.38
N PHE A 312 16.92 30.24 -11.14
CA PHE A 312 18.16 30.05 -10.38
C PHE A 312 18.08 30.50 -8.93
N LYS A 313 17.09 31.35 -8.60
CA LYS A 313 16.92 31.87 -7.22
C LYS A 313 16.91 30.77 -6.17
N THR A 314 16.18 29.70 -6.42
CA THR A 314 16.09 28.57 -5.48
C THR A 314 17.41 27.84 -5.32
N TRP A 315 18.27 27.76 -6.35
CA TRP A 315 19.59 27.14 -6.27
C TRP A 315 20.55 27.95 -5.39
N GLU A 316 20.57 29.26 -5.57
CA GLU A 316 21.44 30.14 -4.80
C GLU A 316 21.04 30.24 -3.34
N GLU A 317 19.74 30.41 -3.08
CA GLU A 317 19.21 30.51 -1.71
C GLU A 317 19.33 29.20 -0.90
N ASN A 318 19.55 28.08 -1.57
CA ASN A 318 19.60 26.77 -0.94
C ASN A 318 20.88 25.99 -1.22
N TRP A 319 21.93 26.66 -1.68
CA TRP A 319 23.18 26.00 -2.03
C TRP A 319 23.72 25.18 -0.86
N ASP A 320 23.72 25.71 0.37
CA ASP A 320 24.14 25.01 1.58
C ASP A 320 23.38 23.72 1.89
N ALA A 321 22.13 23.63 1.40
CA ALA A 321 21.31 22.42 1.54
C ALA A 321 21.49 21.42 0.38
N ILE A 322 22.17 21.84 -0.68
CA ILE A 322 22.49 21.05 -1.87
C ILE A 322 23.93 20.53 -1.78
N CYS A 323 24.89 21.36 -1.32
CA CYS A 323 26.31 21.05 -1.36
C CYS A 323 26.74 19.78 -0.60
N PRO A 324 26.06 19.27 0.46
CA PRO A 324 26.43 18.00 1.06
C PRO A 324 26.51 16.84 0.07
N PHE A 325 25.73 16.92 -1.02
CA PHE A 325 25.75 15.98 -2.13
C PHE A 325 27.14 15.73 -2.71
N PHE A 326 27.98 16.76 -2.78
CA PHE A 326 29.31 16.69 -3.41
C PHE A 326 30.35 15.93 -2.59
N GLN A 327 30.08 15.66 -1.31
CA GLN A 327 30.96 14.87 -0.42
C GLN A 327 30.96 13.38 -0.76
N PHE A 328 29.97 12.91 -1.52
CA PHE A 328 29.73 11.50 -1.79
C PHE A 328 30.20 11.09 -3.19
N SER A 329 30.55 9.82 -3.35
CA SER A 329 30.87 9.23 -4.65
C SER A 329 29.66 9.28 -5.62
N GLU A 330 29.94 9.11 -6.91
CA GLU A 330 28.90 9.07 -7.94
C GLU A 330 27.85 7.98 -7.67
N GLN A 331 28.25 6.85 -7.05
CA GLN A 331 27.32 5.75 -6.76
C GLN A 331 26.34 6.12 -5.64
N ILE A 332 26.82 6.74 -4.58
CA ILE A 332 25.99 7.26 -3.49
C ILE A 332 25.12 8.41 -3.99
N ARG A 333 25.71 9.35 -4.75
CA ARG A 333 24.96 10.46 -5.37
C ARG A 333 23.82 9.95 -6.24
N LYS A 334 24.01 8.85 -6.97
CA LYS A 334 22.93 8.23 -7.74
C LYS A 334 21.75 7.80 -6.89
N ILE A 335 21.97 7.25 -5.70
CA ILE A 335 20.86 6.89 -4.80
C ILE A 335 20.16 8.15 -4.30
N MET A 336 20.89 9.15 -3.87
CA MET A 336 20.34 10.41 -3.35
C MET A 336 19.59 11.22 -4.41
N TYR A 337 20.13 11.26 -5.62
CA TYR A 337 19.61 12.03 -6.74
C TYR A 337 18.54 11.25 -7.53
N THR A 338 18.63 9.95 -7.64
CA THR A 338 17.57 9.14 -8.21
C THR A 338 16.43 8.99 -7.19
N THR A 339 15.77 10.10 -6.89
CA THR A 339 14.46 10.10 -6.21
C THR A 339 13.43 9.22 -6.95
N ASN A 340 13.86 8.52 -8.00
CA ASN A 340 13.06 7.51 -8.70
C ASN A 340 12.39 6.53 -7.73
N THR A 341 12.95 6.32 -6.55
CA THR A 341 12.37 5.41 -5.57
C THR A 341 11.09 6.00 -4.97
N ILE A 342 11.19 7.15 -4.28
CA ILE A 342 10.01 7.78 -3.67
C ILE A 342 9.08 8.39 -4.73
N GLU A 343 9.62 8.91 -5.83
CA GLU A 343 8.81 9.41 -6.96
C GLU A 343 8.10 8.29 -7.71
N SER A 344 8.74 7.14 -7.88
CA SER A 344 8.09 5.96 -8.45
C SER A 344 6.95 5.48 -7.55
N LEU A 345 7.15 5.49 -6.23
CA LEU A 345 6.11 5.22 -5.26
C LEU A 345 4.97 6.23 -5.37
N ASN A 346 5.27 7.53 -5.38
CA ASN A 346 4.27 8.59 -5.51
C ASN A 346 3.52 8.54 -6.84
N ARG A 347 4.21 8.21 -7.95
CA ARG A 347 3.57 7.99 -9.25
C ARG A 347 2.60 6.81 -9.21
N GLN A 348 2.97 5.74 -8.50
CA GLN A 348 2.08 4.60 -8.31
C GLN A 348 0.91 4.96 -7.41
N PHE A 349 1.12 5.68 -6.31
CA PHE A 349 0.02 6.21 -5.49
C PHE A 349 -0.96 7.04 -6.33
N ARG A 350 -0.46 7.95 -7.16
CA ARG A 350 -1.32 8.72 -8.08
C ARG A 350 -2.08 7.84 -9.07
N LYS A 351 -1.49 6.72 -9.52
CA LYS A 351 -2.18 5.75 -10.38
C LYS A 351 -3.35 5.08 -9.65
N PHE A 352 -3.15 4.65 -8.41
CA PHE A 352 -4.19 4.03 -7.58
C PHE A 352 -5.26 5.01 -7.11
N THR A 353 -4.93 6.29 -7.01
CA THR A 353 -5.87 7.33 -6.53
C THR A 353 -6.50 8.12 -7.68
N LYS A 354 -6.10 7.90 -8.93
CA LYS A 354 -6.54 8.69 -10.10
C LYS A 354 -8.06 8.70 -10.29
N THR A 355 -8.71 7.59 -9.99
CA THR A 355 -10.18 7.43 -10.10
C THR A 355 -10.93 8.08 -8.93
N LYS A 356 -10.23 8.37 -7.81
CA LYS A 356 -10.80 8.96 -6.60
C LYS A 356 -10.44 10.43 -6.50
N SER A 357 -11.29 11.30 -7.01
CA SER A 357 -11.05 12.76 -6.97
C SER A 357 -11.07 13.31 -5.53
N VAL A 358 -11.89 12.74 -4.66
CA VAL A 358 -12.04 13.12 -3.25
C VAL A 358 -12.18 11.86 -2.39
N PHE A 359 -11.44 11.78 -1.30
CA PHE A 359 -11.60 10.73 -0.30
C PHE A 359 -12.62 11.14 0.75
N PRO A 360 -13.50 10.22 1.22
CA PRO A 360 -14.52 10.56 2.22
C PRO A 360 -13.93 10.88 3.60
N THR A 361 -12.79 10.29 3.96
CA THR A 361 -12.08 10.50 5.24
C THR A 361 -10.58 10.27 5.09
N ASP A 362 -9.78 10.73 6.06
CA ASP A 362 -8.34 10.44 6.15
C ASP A 362 -8.08 8.94 6.21
N MET A 363 -8.90 8.20 6.94
CA MET A 363 -8.78 6.75 7.04
C MET A 363 -9.03 6.05 5.70
N ALA A 364 -9.97 6.54 4.89
CA ALA A 364 -10.20 6.00 3.55
C ALA A 364 -9.00 6.24 2.62
N LEU A 365 -8.34 7.40 2.75
CA LEU A 365 -7.09 7.69 2.05
C LEU A 365 -5.97 6.76 2.54
N LEU A 366 -5.78 6.64 3.86
CA LEU A 366 -4.74 5.79 4.46
C LEU A 366 -4.89 4.31 4.06
N LYS A 367 -6.12 3.76 4.10
CA LYS A 367 -6.42 2.40 3.62
C LYS A 367 -5.98 2.20 2.17
N CYS A 368 -6.29 3.16 1.30
CA CYS A 368 -5.92 3.10 -0.11
C CYS A 368 -4.39 3.12 -0.30
N LEU A 369 -3.70 4.02 0.38
CA LEU A 369 -2.24 4.16 0.30
C LEU A 369 -1.51 2.95 0.90
N TYR A 370 -1.99 2.41 2.03
CA TYR A 370 -1.47 1.20 2.64
C TYR A 370 -1.56 -0.02 1.70
N LEU A 371 -2.73 -0.27 1.12
CA LEU A 371 -2.93 -1.38 0.18
C LEU A 371 -2.09 -1.21 -1.09
N ALA A 372 -1.96 0.03 -1.58
CA ALA A 372 -1.05 0.34 -2.68
C ALA A 372 0.41 0.05 -2.30
N THR A 373 0.85 0.44 -1.10
CA THR A 373 2.19 0.13 -0.56
C THR A 373 2.43 -1.37 -0.52
N LYS A 374 1.49 -2.14 0.06
CA LYS A 374 1.58 -3.61 0.14
C LYS A 374 1.74 -4.26 -1.25
N ASN A 375 1.05 -3.73 -2.27
CA ASN A 375 1.17 -4.21 -3.65
C ASN A 375 2.49 -3.81 -4.31
N ILE A 376 3.00 -2.62 -4.02
CA ILE A 376 4.24 -2.09 -4.59
C ILE A 376 5.45 -2.80 -3.96
N SER A 377 5.45 -2.96 -2.63
CA SER A 377 6.55 -3.58 -1.87
C SER A 377 6.81 -5.04 -2.27
N LYS A 378 5.80 -5.76 -2.78
CA LYS A 378 5.99 -7.11 -3.35
C LYS A 378 7.00 -7.16 -4.50
N LYS A 379 7.30 -6.03 -5.13
CA LYS A 379 8.27 -5.90 -6.24
C LYS A 379 9.63 -5.40 -5.77
N TRP A 380 9.80 -5.14 -4.48
CA TRP A 380 11.05 -4.67 -3.88
C TRP A 380 11.81 -5.83 -3.27
N ASP A 381 12.02 -6.86 -4.06
CA ASP A 381 12.69 -8.12 -3.72
C ASP A 381 14.20 -8.10 -4.01
N GLN A 382 14.73 -6.96 -4.47
CA GLN A 382 16.14 -6.79 -4.79
C GLN A 382 16.72 -5.56 -4.07
N ALA A 383 17.90 -5.76 -3.50
CA ALA A 383 18.71 -4.68 -2.98
C ALA A 383 19.17 -3.72 -4.10
N TYR A 384 19.61 -2.53 -3.74
CA TYR A 384 20.23 -1.62 -4.70
C TYR A 384 21.45 -2.28 -5.37
N ARG A 385 21.57 -2.05 -6.66
CA ARG A 385 22.74 -2.54 -7.42
C ARG A 385 24.03 -1.98 -6.83
N ASN A 386 25.06 -2.81 -6.72
CA ASN A 386 26.36 -2.48 -6.14
C ASN A 386 26.27 -2.02 -4.67
N TRP A 387 25.33 -2.57 -3.90
CA TRP A 387 25.12 -2.17 -2.52
C TRP A 387 26.35 -2.40 -1.62
N GLY A 388 27.05 -3.54 -1.76
CA GLY A 388 28.26 -3.83 -0.96
C GLY A 388 29.32 -2.72 -1.00
N PRO A 389 29.80 -2.30 -2.19
CA PRO A 389 30.71 -1.14 -2.31
C PRO A 389 30.15 0.16 -1.72
N ILE A 390 28.85 0.43 -1.90
CA ILE A 390 28.18 1.62 -1.35
C ILE A 390 28.20 1.57 0.19
N LEU A 391 27.82 0.42 0.77
CA LEU A 391 27.81 0.25 2.21
C LEU A 391 29.23 0.38 2.81
N SER A 392 30.25 -0.18 2.14
CA SER A 392 31.66 -0.05 2.56
C SER A 392 32.11 1.41 2.56
N GLU A 393 31.75 2.19 1.55
CA GLU A 393 32.05 3.63 1.50
C GLU A 393 31.36 4.37 2.64
N LEU A 394 30.06 4.10 2.87
CA LEU A 394 29.29 4.69 3.96
C LEU A 394 29.86 4.33 5.33
N SER A 395 30.32 3.08 5.52
CA SER A 395 30.96 2.65 6.78
C SER A 395 32.25 3.41 7.07
N ILE A 396 33.02 3.77 6.03
CA ILE A 396 34.22 4.61 6.19
C ILE A 396 33.84 6.06 6.51
N MET A 397 32.86 6.61 5.80
CA MET A 397 32.42 8.00 5.97
C MET A 397 31.71 8.25 7.31
N PHE A 398 30.99 7.25 7.80
CA PHE A 398 30.16 7.29 9.01
C PHE A 398 30.67 6.26 10.03
N ASP A 399 31.97 6.27 10.31
CA ASP A 399 32.63 5.30 11.18
C ASP A 399 31.90 5.11 12.52
N GLY A 400 31.69 3.86 12.92
CA GLY A 400 30.99 3.48 14.15
C GLY A 400 29.45 3.71 14.15
N ARG A 401 28.85 4.04 13.00
CA ARG A 401 27.41 4.30 12.91
C ARG A 401 26.63 3.23 12.10
N ILE A 402 27.33 2.33 11.42
CA ILE A 402 26.77 1.18 10.68
C ILE A 402 27.37 -0.11 11.24
#